data_a3abc25a5714bac880089df9b7abd26c
#
_entry.id   a3abc25a5714bac880089df9b7abd26c
#
_cell.length_a   1.000
_cell.length_b   1.000
_cell.length_c   1.000
_cell.angle_alpha   90.00
_cell.angle_beta   90.00
_cell.angle_gamma   90.00
#
_symmetry.space_group_name_H-M   'P 1'
#
loop_
_entity.id
_entity.type
_entity.pdbx_description
1 polymer ?
#
loop_
_entity_poly.entity_id
_entity_poly.type
_entity_poly.pdbx_seq_one_letter_code
_entity_poly.pdbx_strand_id
1 'polypeptide(L)'
;MQLTFGDAEGLGKRKQTRCEIFLAEMEQVVPWRHLLGLIAPHYPVSGRPGRQPYALATMLRIHLLQQWYALSDPAMEEALHEIRTLRRFARLGGLDNVPDETTILNFRRLLETHGLAARMLEAVNADLVRKGQSLRSGTIVDATLIAAPSSTKNTDCARDPEMHQTKKGNQWYFGMKAPIGVDEFSGLVHHVRCTAANLADVTVTHALLHGKEDSVFGDSGYTGADKREELQTCKAGFFIAAKRSTIQAIGNKRERRQEERWEYFKASVRAKVEHPFRVIKRQFGYTKVRYRGLAKNTAHVLTLFALSNLWMVRRQLLPARG
;
A
#
# COMPACT_ATOMS: atom_id res chain seq x y z
N MET A 1 10.61 32.13 -22.18
CA MET A 1 10.55 30.65 -22.25
C MET A 1 10.21 30.31 -23.69
N GLN A 2 11.14 29.74 -24.45
CA GLN A 2 10.94 29.41 -25.86
C GLN A 2 10.25 28.06 -25.96
N LEU A 3 9.03 28.01 -26.47
CA LEU A 3 8.29 26.78 -26.70
C LEU A 3 8.98 25.98 -27.80
N THR A 4 9.34 24.75 -27.55
CA THR A 4 9.88 23.85 -28.57
C THR A 4 8.76 23.28 -29.44
N PHE A 5 9.07 22.84 -30.67
CA PHE A 5 8.10 22.20 -31.58
C PHE A 5 7.36 21.03 -30.91
N GLY A 6 7.99 20.32 -29.97
CA GLY A 6 7.36 19.27 -29.17
C GLY A 6 6.27 19.76 -28.19
N ASP A 7 6.33 21.03 -27.78
CA ASP A 7 5.31 21.62 -26.90
C ASP A 7 4.07 22.07 -27.69
N ALA A 8 4.27 22.42 -29.00
CA ALA A 8 3.20 22.85 -29.90
C ALA A 8 2.21 21.70 -30.25
N GLU A 9 2.69 20.45 -30.33
CA GLU A 9 1.83 19.27 -30.57
C GLU A 9 0.83 18.98 -29.43
N GLY A 10 1.02 19.55 -28.26
CA GLY A 10 0.13 19.39 -27.08
C GLY A 10 -0.98 20.45 -26.97
N LEU A 11 -1.00 21.47 -27.83
CA LEU A 11 -1.94 22.60 -27.76
C LEU A 11 -3.29 22.33 -28.44
N GLY A 12 -3.48 21.20 -29.11
CA GLY A 12 -4.78 20.78 -29.65
C GLY A 12 -5.73 20.28 -28.55
N LYS A 13 -7.04 20.49 -28.70
CA LYS A 13 -8.13 19.96 -27.84
C LYS A 13 -8.26 18.43 -27.97
N ARG A 14 -7.16 17.66 -27.81
CA ARG A 14 -7.22 16.20 -27.85
C ARG A 14 -7.81 15.64 -26.56
N LYS A 15 -8.51 14.51 -26.66
CA LYS A 15 -8.99 13.76 -25.50
C LYS A 15 -7.81 13.31 -24.63
N GLN A 16 -7.86 13.63 -23.34
CA GLN A 16 -6.87 13.16 -22.37
C GLN A 16 -6.96 11.64 -22.20
N THR A 17 -5.81 10.99 -22.11
CA THR A 17 -5.72 9.57 -21.81
C THR A 17 -6.04 9.30 -20.35
N ARG A 18 -6.43 8.06 -20.03
CA ARG A 18 -6.67 7.64 -18.62
C ARG A 18 -5.43 7.84 -17.73
N CYS A 19 -4.23 7.64 -18.30
CA CYS A 19 -2.96 7.87 -17.63
C CYS A 19 -2.78 9.35 -17.28
N GLU A 20 -3.01 10.26 -18.23
CA GLU A 20 -2.91 11.70 -18.00
C GLU A 20 -3.88 12.19 -16.95
N ILE A 21 -5.14 11.73 -16.99
CA ILE A 21 -6.16 12.08 -15.97
C ILE A 21 -5.72 11.61 -14.60
N PHE A 22 -5.30 10.35 -14.49
CA PHE A 22 -4.87 9.77 -13.22
C PHE A 22 -3.67 10.52 -12.62
N LEU A 23 -2.65 10.80 -13.42
CA LEU A 23 -1.46 11.50 -12.95
C LEU A 23 -1.76 12.96 -12.58
N ALA A 24 -2.68 13.62 -13.29
CA ALA A 24 -3.14 14.97 -12.93
C ALA A 24 -3.93 14.96 -11.60
N GLU A 25 -4.76 13.94 -11.35
CA GLU A 25 -5.44 13.73 -10.07
C GLU A 25 -4.41 13.51 -8.94
N MET A 26 -3.42 12.63 -9.15
CA MET A 26 -2.39 12.34 -8.15
C MET A 26 -1.47 13.54 -7.88
N GLU A 27 -1.19 14.37 -8.87
CA GLU A 27 -0.43 15.62 -8.66
C GLU A 27 -1.07 16.54 -7.63
N GLN A 28 -2.40 16.59 -7.57
CA GLN A 28 -3.16 17.43 -6.63
C GLN A 28 -3.34 16.79 -5.25
N VAL A 29 -3.44 15.45 -5.20
CA VAL A 29 -3.83 14.70 -3.99
C VAL A 29 -2.62 14.33 -3.13
N VAL A 30 -1.47 14.03 -3.75
CA VAL A 30 -0.24 13.64 -3.03
C VAL A 30 0.28 14.82 -2.19
N PRO A 31 0.55 14.61 -0.89
CA PRO A 31 1.07 15.66 -0.01
C PRO A 31 2.56 15.91 -0.22
N TRP A 32 2.94 16.39 -1.41
CA TRP A 32 4.33 16.55 -1.87
C TRP A 32 5.22 17.23 -0.83
N ARG A 33 4.76 18.34 -0.25
CA ARG A 33 5.56 19.11 0.71
C ARG A 33 5.97 18.27 1.91
N HIS A 34 5.04 17.49 2.46
CA HIS A 34 5.29 16.64 3.63
C HIS A 34 6.24 15.49 3.28
N LEU A 35 6.01 14.81 2.14
CA LEU A 35 6.84 13.70 1.71
C LEU A 35 8.27 14.15 1.35
N LEU A 36 8.42 15.28 0.66
CA LEU A 36 9.73 15.84 0.35
C LEU A 36 10.47 16.26 1.62
N GLY A 37 9.79 16.93 2.57
CA GLY A 37 10.37 17.31 3.85
C GLY A 37 10.84 16.12 4.70
N LEU A 38 10.15 14.98 4.57
CA LEU A 38 10.52 13.73 5.23
C LEU A 38 11.81 13.11 4.68
N ILE A 39 12.03 13.20 3.36
CA ILE A 39 13.15 12.54 2.67
C ILE A 39 14.37 13.47 2.61
N ALA A 40 14.17 14.77 2.51
CA ALA A 40 15.22 15.76 2.30
C ALA A 40 16.42 15.64 3.25
N PRO A 41 16.27 15.37 4.57
CA PRO A 41 17.42 15.23 5.49
C PRO A 41 18.37 14.08 5.15
N HIS A 42 17.88 13.08 4.41
CA HIS A 42 18.61 11.87 4.04
C HIS A 42 19.10 11.88 2.59
N TYR A 43 18.65 12.86 1.81
CA TYR A 43 18.96 12.93 0.39
C TYR A 43 20.30 13.63 0.15
N PRO A 44 21.12 13.18 -0.82
CA PRO A 44 22.39 13.79 -1.13
C PRO A 44 22.23 15.29 -1.48
N VAL A 45 23.10 16.13 -0.92
CA VAL A 45 23.13 17.57 -1.21
C VAL A 45 24.03 17.81 -2.42
N SER A 46 23.58 18.68 -3.35
CA SER A 46 24.39 19.16 -4.46
C SER A 46 25.60 19.98 -3.99
N GLY A 47 26.64 20.11 -4.85
CA GLY A 47 27.84 20.90 -4.56
C GLY A 47 29.09 20.08 -4.18
N ARG A 48 29.00 18.75 -4.12
CA ARG A 48 30.18 17.87 -4.03
C ARG A 48 30.77 17.63 -5.44
N PRO A 49 32.09 17.36 -5.56
CA PRO A 49 32.66 16.95 -6.83
C PRO A 49 31.98 15.70 -7.39
N GLY A 50 31.81 15.63 -8.72
CA GLY A 50 31.16 14.51 -9.39
C GLY A 50 29.79 14.84 -9.97
N ARG A 51 29.05 13.81 -10.39
CA ARG A 51 27.69 13.93 -10.94
C ARG A 51 26.74 14.47 -9.87
N GLN A 52 26.08 15.57 -10.19
CA GLN A 52 25.11 16.17 -9.28
C GLN A 52 23.87 15.28 -9.13
N PRO A 53 23.29 15.17 -7.92
CA PRO A 53 22.08 14.39 -7.71
C PRO A 53 20.90 15.01 -8.46
N TYR A 54 19.99 14.18 -8.94
CA TYR A 54 18.72 14.64 -9.49
C TYR A 54 17.89 15.35 -8.41
N ALA A 55 17.00 16.25 -8.83
CA ALA A 55 16.10 16.90 -7.90
C ALA A 55 15.30 15.86 -7.10
N LEU A 56 15.23 16.00 -5.77
CA LEU A 56 14.49 15.08 -4.91
C LEU A 56 13.03 14.90 -5.35
N ALA A 57 12.39 16.00 -5.80
CA ALA A 57 11.03 15.95 -6.30
C ALA A 57 10.89 15.05 -7.55
N THR A 58 11.88 15.01 -8.41
CA THR A 58 11.93 14.12 -9.59
C THR A 58 12.07 12.67 -9.14
N MET A 59 12.99 12.36 -8.23
CA MET A 59 13.23 11.00 -7.76
C MET A 59 12.02 10.43 -6.99
N LEU A 60 11.37 11.24 -6.16
CA LEU A 60 10.13 10.82 -5.49
C LEU A 60 9.02 10.52 -6.50
N ARG A 61 8.83 11.36 -7.52
CA ARG A 61 7.83 11.14 -8.59
C ARG A 61 8.09 9.85 -9.36
N ILE A 62 9.34 9.59 -9.72
CA ILE A 62 9.75 8.34 -10.38
C ILE A 62 9.44 7.15 -9.49
N HIS A 63 9.77 7.23 -8.21
CA HIS A 63 9.45 6.15 -7.25
C HIS A 63 7.93 5.89 -7.18
N LEU A 64 7.09 6.93 -7.12
CA LEU A 64 5.64 6.75 -7.10
C LEU A 64 5.11 6.17 -8.43
N LEU A 65 5.66 6.58 -9.58
CA LEU A 65 5.34 5.98 -10.88
C LEU A 65 5.63 4.48 -10.89
N GLN A 66 6.79 4.05 -10.37
CA GLN A 66 7.12 2.62 -10.25
C GLN A 66 6.05 1.85 -9.47
N GLN A 67 5.53 2.45 -8.38
CA GLN A 67 4.51 1.79 -7.56
C GLN A 67 3.17 1.69 -8.31
N TRP A 68 2.72 2.76 -8.94
CA TRP A 68 1.42 2.80 -9.64
C TRP A 68 1.36 1.92 -10.88
N TYR A 69 2.48 1.82 -11.62
CA TYR A 69 2.54 1.10 -12.89
C TYR A 69 3.30 -0.22 -12.80
N ALA A 70 3.68 -0.60 -11.60
CA ALA A 70 4.36 -1.87 -11.36
C ALA A 70 5.67 -2.04 -12.17
N LEU A 71 6.44 -0.96 -12.40
CA LEU A 71 7.66 -0.97 -13.19
C LEU A 71 8.88 -1.39 -12.35
N SER A 72 9.77 -2.22 -12.92
CA SER A 72 11.10 -2.49 -12.37
C SER A 72 12.03 -1.29 -12.57
N ASP A 73 13.22 -1.32 -11.97
CA ASP A 73 14.17 -0.23 -12.12
C ASP A 73 14.57 -0.03 -13.60
N PRO A 74 14.94 -1.08 -14.38
CA PRO A 74 15.18 -0.94 -15.83
C PRO A 74 13.95 -0.49 -16.61
N ALA A 75 12.79 -1.12 -16.36
CA ALA A 75 11.57 -0.76 -17.08
C ALA A 75 11.11 0.68 -16.78
N MET A 76 11.46 1.24 -15.63
CA MET A 76 11.16 2.64 -15.32
C MET A 76 12.08 3.59 -16.11
N GLU A 77 13.36 3.28 -16.25
CA GLU A 77 14.30 4.00 -17.09
C GLU A 77 13.81 4.02 -18.54
N GLU A 78 13.52 2.86 -19.13
CA GLU A 78 12.96 2.74 -20.48
C GLU A 78 11.67 3.56 -20.64
N ALA A 79 10.73 3.42 -19.70
CA ALA A 79 9.47 4.15 -19.73
C ALA A 79 9.66 5.69 -19.66
N LEU A 80 10.68 6.18 -18.97
CA LEU A 80 10.99 7.61 -18.94
C LEU A 80 11.61 8.11 -20.26
N HIS A 81 12.25 7.25 -21.04
CA HIS A 81 12.71 7.56 -22.38
C HIS A 81 11.55 7.60 -23.38
N GLU A 82 10.66 6.63 -23.32
CA GLU A 82 9.64 6.41 -24.36
C GLU A 82 8.31 7.11 -24.08
N ILE A 83 7.88 7.17 -22.78
CA ILE A 83 6.53 7.64 -22.44
C ILE A 83 6.55 9.10 -21.96
N ARG A 84 6.23 10.01 -22.88
CA ARG A 84 6.19 11.45 -22.62
C ARG A 84 5.38 11.85 -21.39
N THR A 85 4.24 11.20 -21.15
CA THR A 85 3.37 11.50 -20.01
C THR A 85 4.05 11.21 -18.67
N LEU A 86 4.79 10.08 -18.54
CA LEU A 86 5.54 9.73 -17.33
C LEU A 86 6.72 10.69 -17.12
N ARG A 87 7.45 10.99 -18.20
CA ARG A 87 8.56 11.94 -18.18
C ARG A 87 8.11 13.33 -17.69
N ARG A 88 6.97 13.82 -18.21
CA ARG A 88 6.37 15.10 -17.78
C ARG A 88 5.95 15.09 -16.33
N PHE A 89 5.33 13.99 -15.85
CA PHE A 89 4.97 13.85 -14.45
C PHE A 89 6.21 13.83 -13.54
N ALA A 90 7.30 13.19 -13.96
CA ALA A 90 8.58 13.18 -13.26
C ALA A 90 9.28 14.57 -13.26
N ARG A 91 8.73 15.56 -13.96
CA ARG A 91 9.30 16.90 -14.15
C ARG A 91 10.64 16.89 -14.88
N LEU A 92 10.80 15.97 -15.82
CA LEU A 92 11.93 15.91 -16.73
C LEU A 92 11.55 16.59 -18.05
N GLY A 93 12.30 17.62 -18.44
CA GLY A 93 12.17 18.30 -19.73
C GLY A 93 12.64 17.45 -20.90
N GLY A 94 12.41 17.92 -22.12
CA GLY A 94 12.77 17.17 -23.33
C GLY A 94 14.28 16.90 -23.46
N LEU A 95 15.12 17.79 -22.96
CA LEU A 95 16.60 17.71 -23.02
C LEU A 95 17.21 17.19 -21.68
N ASP A 96 16.43 16.99 -20.64
CA ASP A 96 16.95 16.52 -19.37
C ASP A 96 17.40 15.07 -19.46
N ASN A 97 18.53 14.78 -18.81
CA ASN A 97 18.98 13.40 -18.65
C ASN A 97 17.99 12.59 -17.80
N VAL A 98 17.69 11.38 -18.23
CA VAL A 98 16.88 10.43 -17.49
C VAL A 98 17.77 9.75 -16.45
N PRO A 99 17.30 9.56 -15.19
CA PRO A 99 17.98 8.75 -14.20
C PRO A 99 18.08 7.29 -14.67
N ASP A 100 19.28 6.73 -14.62
CA ASP A 100 19.54 5.32 -14.92
C ASP A 100 18.95 4.39 -13.83
N GLU A 101 18.82 3.10 -14.14
CA GLU A 101 18.31 2.07 -13.24
C GLU A 101 19.03 2.05 -11.89
N THR A 102 20.35 2.29 -11.88
CA THR A 102 21.17 2.30 -10.66
C THR A 102 20.82 3.50 -9.78
N THR A 103 20.60 4.67 -10.37
CA THR A 103 20.14 5.88 -9.64
C THR A 103 18.76 5.66 -9.04
N ILE A 104 17.85 5.04 -9.79
CA ILE A 104 16.50 4.69 -9.33
C ILE A 104 16.58 3.67 -8.17
N LEU A 105 17.39 2.63 -8.30
CA LEU A 105 17.67 1.63 -7.27
C LEU A 105 18.22 2.29 -6.00
N ASN A 106 19.20 3.18 -6.13
CA ASN A 106 19.84 3.84 -4.99
C ASN A 106 18.85 4.74 -4.23
N PHE A 107 17.92 5.41 -4.93
CA PHE A 107 16.85 6.15 -4.26
C PHE A 107 15.93 5.23 -3.44
N ARG A 108 15.54 4.09 -3.98
CA ARG A 108 14.75 3.10 -3.22
C ARG A 108 15.52 2.57 -2.01
N ARG A 109 16.81 2.26 -2.15
CA ARG A 109 17.66 1.83 -1.03
C ARG A 109 17.76 2.89 0.07
N LEU A 110 17.84 4.17 -0.30
CA LEU A 110 17.81 5.27 0.66
C LEU A 110 16.52 5.25 1.48
N LEU A 111 15.34 5.08 0.83
CA LEU A 111 14.07 4.98 1.54
C LEU A 111 14.03 3.76 2.48
N GLU A 112 14.54 2.61 2.05
CA GLU A 112 14.64 1.37 2.82
C GLU A 112 15.57 1.54 4.04
N THR A 113 16.78 2.06 3.82
CA THR A 113 17.81 2.23 4.87
C THR A 113 17.34 3.12 6.02
N HIS A 114 16.57 4.16 5.71
CA HIS A 114 16.08 5.11 6.71
C HIS A 114 14.63 4.82 7.17
N GLY A 115 14.05 3.68 6.79
CA GLY A 115 12.69 3.29 7.19
C GLY A 115 11.61 4.27 6.74
N LEU A 116 11.84 5.02 5.65
CA LEU A 116 10.99 6.12 5.24
C LEU A 116 9.62 5.67 4.72
N ALA A 117 9.47 4.42 4.28
CA ALA A 117 8.19 3.91 3.80
C ALA A 117 7.09 3.93 4.89
N ALA A 118 7.41 3.56 6.13
CA ALA A 118 6.48 3.63 7.25
C ALA A 118 6.09 5.09 7.55
N ARG A 119 7.09 5.97 7.61
CA ARG A 119 6.88 7.41 7.84
C ARG A 119 6.09 8.07 6.70
N MET A 120 6.21 7.59 5.46
CA MET A 120 5.39 8.04 4.33
C MET A 120 3.91 7.66 4.51
N LEU A 121 3.62 6.43 4.97
CA LEU A 121 2.24 6.02 5.29
C LEU A 121 1.66 6.90 6.40
N GLU A 122 2.40 7.14 7.48
CA GLU A 122 1.99 8.02 8.58
C GLU A 122 1.74 9.45 8.11
N ALA A 123 2.64 10.01 7.28
CA ALA A 123 2.51 11.37 6.73
C ALA A 123 1.29 11.52 5.82
N VAL A 124 1.03 10.52 4.98
CA VAL A 124 -0.18 10.46 4.13
C VAL A 124 -1.43 10.40 5.01
N ASN A 125 -1.46 9.51 5.99
CA ASN A 125 -2.61 9.36 6.89
C ASN A 125 -2.86 10.64 7.71
N ALA A 126 -1.82 11.27 8.22
CA ALA A 126 -1.94 12.56 8.91
C ALA A 126 -2.50 13.67 8.01
N ASP A 127 -2.12 13.69 6.73
CA ASP A 127 -2.69 14.62 5.75
C ASP A 127 -4.15 14.35 5.47
N LEU A 128 -4.53 13.07 5.33
CA LEU A 128 -5.92 12.65 5.11
C LEU A 128 -6.81 13.01 6.31
N VAL A 129 -6.34 12.83 7.53
CA VAL A 129 -7.05 13.25 8.75
C VAL A 129 -7.28 14.78 8.75
N ARG A 130 -6.26 15.58 8.41
CA ARG A 130 -6.42 17.04 8.27
C ARG A 130 -7.46 17.43 7.21
N LYS A 131 -7.62 16.60 6.18
CA LYS A 131 -8.62 16.77 5.12
C LYS A 131 -9.98 16.14 5.45
N GLY A 132 -10.21 15.77 6.71
CA GLY A 132 -11.51 15.29 7.21
C GLY A 132 -11.79 13.79 6.99
N GLN A 133 -10.76 12.98 6.64
CA GLN A 133 -10.93 11.53 6.54
C GLN A 133 -10.81 10.86 7.92
N SER A 134 -11.72 9.91 8.23
CA SER A 134 -11.64 9.10 9.45
C SER A 134 -10.54 8.06 9.36
N LEU A 135 -9.80 7.88 10.45
CA LEU A 135 -8.77 6.84 10.61
C LEU A 135 -8.68 6.33 12.06
N ARG A 136 -9.67 6.60 12.90
CA ARG A 136 -9.61 6.34 14.36
C ARG A 136 -10.94 5.91 14.98
N SER A 137 -11.89 5.39 14.22
CA SER A 137 -13.12 4.87 14.79
C SER A 137 -12.89 3.45 15.32
N GLY A 138 -13.32 2.43 14.63
CA GLY A 138 -12.95 1.05 14.91
C GLY A 138 -11.96 0.52 13.87
N THR A 139 -11.41 -0.65 14.12
CA THR A 139 -10.42 -1.29 13.24
C THR A 139 -10.94 -2.59 12.67
N ILE A 140 -10.84 -2.76 11.37
CA ILE A 140 -11.02 -4.05 10.69
C ILE A 140 -9.63 -4.64 10.49
N VAL A 141 -9.39 -5.86 10.97
CA VAL A 141 -8.14 -6.59 10.77
C VAL A 141 -8.34 -7.71 9.75
N ASP A 142 -7.45 -7.79 8.78
CA ASP A 142 -7.42 -8.87 7.79
C ASP A 142 -6.02 -8.99 7.18
N ALA A 143 -5.74 -10.12 6.53
CA ALA A 143 -4.45 -10.38 5.91
C ALA A 143 -4.60 -10.86 4.48
N THR A 144 -3.76 -10.32 3.59
CA THR A 144 -3.69 -10.83 2.24
C THR A 144 -2.39 -11.57 1.98
N LEU A 145 -2.48 -12.65 1.23
CA LEU A 145 -1.33 -13.43 0.80
C LEU A 145 -0.69 -12.78 -0.44
N ILE A 146 0.63 -12.65 -0.41
CA ILE A 146 1.46 -12.20 -1.53
C ILE A 146 2.40 -13.35 -1.90
N ALA A 147 2.29 -13.85 -3.13
CA ALA A 147 3.08 -14.98 -3.60
C ALA A 147 4.55 -14.61 -3.77
N ALA A 148 5.45 -15.54 -3.47
CA ALA A 148 6.88 -15.44 -3.77
C ALA A 148 7.31 -16.51 -4.79
N PRO A 149 8.44 -16.31 -5.50
CA PRO A 149 8.99 -17.35 -6.37
C PRO A 149 9.32 -18.60 -5.56
N SER A 150 8.76 -19.73 -5.96
CA SER A 150 9.04 -21.04 -5.33
C SER A 150 10.19 -21.79 -6.00
N SER A 151 10.74 -21.26 -7.12
CA SER A 151 11.84 -21.87 -7.85
C SER A 151 13.14 -21.79 -7.06
N THR A 152 13.93 -22.85 -7.16
CA THR A 152 15.31 -22.95 -6.66
C THR A 152 16.34 -22.80 -7.77
N LYS A 153 15.92 -22.43 -8.99
CA LYS A 153 16.80 -22.22 -10.16
C LYS A 153 17.41 -20.81 -10.11
N ASN A 154 18.11 -20.51 -9.04
CA ASN A 154 18.88 -19.27 -8.86
C ASN A 154 20.32 -19.63 -8.44
N THR A 155 21.21 -18.64 -8.38
CA THR A 155 22.62 -18.83 -8.03
C THR A 155 22.82 -19.57 -6.70
N ASP A 156 21.95 -19.30 -5.72
CA ASP A 156 22.03 -19.90 -4.38
C ASP A 156 21.35 -21.28 -4.29
N CYS A 157 20.72 -21.76 -5.36
CA CYS A 157 19.89 -22.98 -5.41
C CYS A 157 18.87 -23.08 -4.25
N ALA A 158 18.41 -21.94 -3.72
CA ALA A 158 17.58 -21.87 -2.53
C ALA A 158 16.41 -20.91 -2.72
N ARG A 159 15.29 -21.20 -2.05
CA ARG A 159 14.17 -20.28 -1.91
C ARG A 159 14.55 -19.14 -0.96
N ASP A 160 13.76 -18.07 -0.97
CA ASP A 160 13.89 -17.00 0.03
C ASP A 160 13.60 -17.56 1.43
N PRO A 161 14.56 -17.52 2.38
CA PRO A 161 14.40 -18.12 3.71
C PRO A 161 13.39 -17.40 4.58
N GLU A 162 13.06 -16.13 4.29
CA GLU A 162 12.08 -15.33 5.03
C GLU A 162 10.64 -15.53 4.51
N MET A 163 10.47 -16.27 3.40
CA MET A 163 9.17 -16.63 2.82
C MET A 163 8.82 -18.07 3.17
N HIS A 164 7.56 -18.32 3.52
CA HIS A 164 7.13 -19.65 3.96
C HIS A 164 5.88 -20.13 3.20
N GLN A 165 5.59 -21.42 3.37
CA GLN A 165 4.38 -22.04 2.82
C GLN A 165 3.20 -21.87 3.76
N THR A 166 2.02 -21.65 3.18
CA THR A 166 0.73 -21.69 3.87
C THR A 166 -0.31 -22.37 3.00
N LYS A 167 -1.29 -23.00 3.63
CA LYS A 167 -2.41 -23.64 2.95
C LYS A 167 -3.66 -22.77 3.05
N LYS A 168 -4.29 -22.47 1.91
CA LYS A 168 -5.60 -21.80 1.87
C LYS A 168 -6.57 -22.68 1.09
N GLY A 169 -7.57 -23.23 1.78
CA GLY A 169 -8.39 -24.30 1.21
C GLY A 169 -7.53 -25.53 0.90
N ASN A 170 -7.61 -26.04 -0.32
CA ASN A 170 -6.81 -27.18 -0.79
C ASN A 170 -5.52 -26.80 -1.52
N GLN A 171 -5.21 -25.51 -1.62
CA GLN A 171 -4.05 -25.02 -2.37
C GLN A 171 -2.94 -24.53 -1.45
N TRP A 172 -1.68 -24.90 -1.77
CA TRP A 172 -0.49 -24.42 -1.13
C TRP A 172 0.05 -23.17 -1.81
N TYR A 173 0.46 -22.22 -0.99
CA TYR A 173 1.09 -20.98 -1.43
C TYR A 173 2.43 -20.80 -0.73
N PHE A 174 3.41 -20.30 -1.46
CA PHE A 174 4.71 -19.89 -0.91
C PHE A 174 4.82 -18.37 -1.01
N GLY A 175 5.17 -17.69 0.07
CA GLY A 175 5.26 -16.24 0.09
C GLY A 175 5.20 -15.61 1.47
N MET A 176 4.64 -14.42 1.52
CA MET A 176 4.41 -13.64 2.73
C MET A 176 2.94 -13.28 2.88
N LYS A 177 2.56 -12.88 4.08
CA LYS A 177 1.29 -12.22 4.37
C LYS A 177 1.49 -10.74 4.61
N ALA A 178 0.51 -9.95 4.24
CA ALA A 178 0.39 -8.53 4.58
C ALA A 178 -0.87 -8.31 5.42
N PRO A 179 -0.83 -8.57 6.74
CA PRO A 179 -1.86 -8.15 7.67
C PRO A 179 -1.96 -6.63 7.72
N ILE A 180 -3.19 -6.10 7.73
CA ILE A 180 -3.49 -4.68 7.81
C ILE A 180 -4.56 -4.39 8.84
N GLY A 181 -4.47 -3.20 9.45
CA GLY A 181 -5.52 -2.55 10.20
C GLY A 181 -6.14 -1.45 9.35
N VAL A 182 -7.45 -1.52 9.19
CA VAL A 182 -8.24 -0.62 8.34
C VAL A 182 -9.31 0.05 9.18
N ASP A 183 -9.49 1.34 9.03
CA ASP A 183 -10.57 2.08 9.70
C ASP A 183 -11.94 1.55 9.25
N GLU A 184 -12.81 1.23 10.21
CA GLU A 184 -14.12 0.62 9.94
C GLU A 184 -15.06 1.53 9.16
N PHE A 185 -14.88 2.84 9.22
CA PHE A 185 -15.73 3.81 8.56
C PHE A 185 -15.24 4.16 7.16
N SER A 186 -14.01 4.63 7.05
CA SER A 186 -13.42 5.10 5.79
C SER A 186 -12.88 3.97 4.88
N GLY A 187 -12.53 2.82 5.45
CA GLY A 187 -11.85 1.74 4.74
C GLY A 187 -10.37 2.02 4.47
N LEU A 188 -9.79 3.05 5.08
CA LEU A 188 -8.39 3.44 4.88
C LEU A 188 -7.45 2.65 5.79
N VAL A 189 -6.30 2.27 5.26
CA VAL A 189 -5.27 1.52 5.98
C VAL A 189 -4.50 2.43 6.91
N HIS A 190 -4.45 2.11 8.20
CA HIS A 190 -3.66 2.85 9.19
C HIS A 190 -2.45 2.08 9.71
N HIS A 191 -2.52 0.75 9.77
CA HIS A 191 -1.41 -0.10 10.19
C HIS A 191 -1.18 -1.23 9.20
N VAL A 192 0.08 -1.59 9.03
CA VAL A 192 0.52 -2.69 8.16
C VAL A 192 1.63 -3.46 8.85
N ARG A 193 1.51 -4.79 8.90
CA ARG A 193 2.56 -5.66 9.43
C ARG A 193 2.77 -6.84 8.50
N CYS A 194 3.88 -6.87 7.75
CA CYS A 194 4.19 -8.02 6.91
C CYS A 194 4.83 -9.14 7.73
N THR A 195 4.47 -10.38 7.39
CA THR A 195 4.96 -11.59 8.05
C THR A 195 5.20 -12.70 7.05
N ALA A 196 5.98 -13.70 7.43
CA ALA A 196 6.03 -14.95 6.69
C ALA A 196 4.63 -15.60 6.60
N ALA A 197 4.34 -16.31 5.50
CA ALA A 197 2.99 -16.80 5.23
C ALA A 197 2.49 -17.86 6.23
N ASN A 198 3.39 -18.54 6.95
CA ASN A 198 3.06 -19.56 7.95
C ASN A 198 2.62 -18.98 9.31
N LEU A 199 2.88 -17.69 9.57
CA LEU A 199 2.49 -17.07 10.83
C LEU A 199 0.96 -16.92 10.91
N ALA A 200 0.36 -17.25 12.05
CA ALA A 200 -1.07 -17.09 12.25
C ALA A 200 -1.45 -15.61 12.37
N ASP A 201 -2.53 -15.19 11.69
CA ASP A 201 -2.92 -13.78 11.60
C ASP A 201 -3.25 -13.19 12.98
N VAL A 202 -3.82 -13.98 13.88
CA VAL A 202 -4.15 -13.59 15.25
C VAL A 202 -2.92 -13.13 16.06
N THR A 203 -1.72 -13.61 15.75
CA THR A 203 -0.51 -13.31 16.53
C THR A 203 -0.04 -11.86 16.34
N VAL A 204 -0.39 -11.22 15.26
CA VAL A 204 0.02 -9.85 14.93
C VAL A 204 -1.09 -8.81 15.11
N THR A 205 -2.25 -9.22 15.63
CA THR A 205 -3.41 -8.32 15.80
C THR A 205 -3.05 -7.07 16.59
N HIS A 206 -2.29 -7.20 17.69
CA HIS A 206 -1.85 -6.06 18.51
C HIS A 206 -1.09 -4.98 17.73
N ALA A 207 -0.32 -5.38 16.72
CA ALA A 207 0.46 -4.46 15.88
C ALA A 207 -0.37 -3.79 14.78
N LEU A 208 -1.64 -4.16 14.63
CA LEU A 208 -2.57 -3.61 13.65
C LEU A 208 -3.54 -2.59 14.25
N LEU A 209 -3.54 -2.45 15.57
CA LEU A 209 -4.40 -1.54 16.31
C LEU A 209 -3.68 -0.21 16.60
N HIS A 210 -4.45 0.88 16.69
CA HIS A 210 -3.93 2.21 17.06
C HIS A 210 -4.10 2.51 18.57
N GLY A 211 -4.74 1.60 19.33
CA GLY A 211 -4.86 1.67 20.79
C GLY A 211 -6.00 2.57 21.31
N LYS A 212 -6.85 3.07 20.43
CA LYS A 212 -8.03 3.91 20.76
C LYS A 212 -9.29 3.41 20.07
N GLU A 213 -9.30 2.13 19.70
CA GLU A 213 -10.45 1.50 19.07
C GLU A 213 -11.61 1.35 20.05
N ASP A 214 -12.83 1.62 19.58
CA ASP A 214 -14.07 1.21 20.25
C ASP A 214 -14.48 -0.21 19.83
N SER A 215 -14.10 -0.61 18.61
CA SER A 215 -14.46 -1.88 17.98
C SER A 215 -13.34 -2.46 17.14
N VAL A 216 -13.20 -3.79 17.15
CA VAL A 216 -12.26 -4.55 16.31
C VAL A 216 -13.02 -5.65 15.58
N PHE A 217 -13.02 -5.61 14.27
CA PHE A 217 -13.65 -6.60 13.41
C PHE A 217 -12.59 -7.48 12.75
N GLY A 218 -12.82 -8.81 12.79
CA GLY A 218 -11.91 -9.78 12.16
C GLY A 218 -12.64 -10.98 11.61
N ASP A 219 -11.99 -11.75 10.75
CA ASP A 219 -12.50 -13.04 10.31
C ASP A 219 -12.30 -14.12 11.38
N SER A 220 -12.79 -15.34 11.13
CA SER A 220 -12.65 -16.45 12.07
C SER A 220 -11.19 -16.87 12.36
N GLY A 221 -10.23 -16.42 11.56
CA GLY A 221 -8.79 -16.61 11.79
C GLY A 221 -8.25 -15.81 12.99
N TYR A 222 -9.00 -14.77 13.40
CA TYR A 222 -8.68 -13.93 14.56
C TYR A 222 -9.38 -14.36 15.85
N THR A 223 -10.01 -15.54 15.86
CA THR A 223 -10.67 -16.08 17.08
C THR A 223 -9.67 -16.17 18.24
N GLY A 224 -10.04 -15.60 19.39
CA GLY A 224 -9.20 -15.56 20.58
C GLY A 224 -8.19 -14.41 20.61
N ALA A 225 -8.27 -13.44 19.70
CA ALA A 225 -7.44 -12.25 19.72
C ALA A 225 -7.61 -11.46 21.04
N ASP A 226 -8.85 -11.35 21.52
CA ASP A 226 -9.23 -10.70 22.78
C ASP A 226 -8.56 -11.31 24.03
N LYS A 227 -8.15 -12.59 23.97
CA LYS A 227 -7.54 -13.33 25.07
C LYS A 227 -6.02 -13.28 25.11
N ARG A 228 -5.40 -12.62 24.12
CA ARG A 228 -3.94 -12.55 24.05
C ARG A 228 -3.38 -11.55 25.05
N GLU A 229 -2.21 -11.85 25.61
CA GLU A 229 -1.52 -10.99 26.58
C GLU A 229 -1.31 -9.58 26.05
N GLU A 230 -0.92 -9.46 24.77
CA GLU A 230 -0.64 -8.18 24.14
C GLU A 230 -1.89 -7.28 23.99
N LEU A 231 -3.09 -7.86 24.15
CA LEU A 231 -4.37 -7.17 24.00
C LEU A 231 -5.18 -7.07 25.30
N GLN A 232 -4.66 -7.52 26.43
CA GLN A 232 -5.34 -7.46 27.73
C GLN A 232 -5.71 -6.04 28.18
N THR A 233 -4.92 -5.04 27.77
CA THR A 233 -5.18 -3.63 28.06
C THR A 233 -6.11 -2.96 27.04
N CYS A 234 -6.45 -3.63 25.95
CA CYS A 234 -7.33 -3.12 24.91
C CYS A 234 -8.79 -3.15 25.41
N LYS A 235 -9.45 -1.98 25.42
CA LYS A 235 -10.84 -1.84 25.86
C LYS A 235 -11.86 -2.01 24.74
N ALA A 236 -11.41 -2.22 23.50
CA ALA A 236 -12.27 -2.37 22.35
C ALA A 236 -13.15 -3.63 22.42
N GLY A 237 -14.34 -3.54 21.88
CA GLY A 237 -15.19 -4.72 21.64
C GLY A 237 -14.67 -5.53 20.43
N PHE A 238 -14.41 -6.83 20.61
CA PHE A 238 -13.97 -7.70 19.52
C PHE A 238 -15.14 -8.39 18.83
N PHE A 239 -15.35 -8.12 17.57
CA PHE A 239 -16.43 -8.62 16.72
C PHE A 239 -15.89 -9.59 15.67
N ILE A 240 -15.39 -10.73 16.14
CA ILE A 240 -14.81 -11.76 15.28
C ILE A 240 -15.93 -12.60 14.65
N ALA A 241 -15.78 -12.94 13.37
CA ALA A 241 -16.75 -13.78 12.67
C ALA A 241 -16.80 -15.19 13.27
N ALA A 242 -17.99 -15.67 13.56
CA ALA A 242 -18.19 -17.05 14.02
C ALA A 242 -17.99 -18.05 12.87
N LYS A 243 -17.52 -19.25 13.19
CA LYS A 243 -17.45 -20.34 12.20
C LYS A 243 -18.87 -20.76 11.81
N ARG A 244 -19.09 -20.99 10.52
CA ARG A 244 -20.40 -21.40 9.99
C ARG A 244 -21.00 -22.62 10.69
N SER A 245 -20.16 -23.59 11.08
CA SER A 245 -20.55 -24.76 11.84
C SER A 245 -21.12 -24.41 13.21
N THR A 246 -20.57 -23.41 13.90
CA THR A 246 -21.05 -22.95 15.20
C THR A 246 -22.45 -22.36 15.10
N ILE A 247 -22.73 -21.57 14.08
CA ILE A 247 -24.05 -20.96 13.85
C ILE A 247 -25.08 -22.05 13.52
N GLN A 248 -24.71 -23.01 12.69
CA GLN A 248 -25.58 -24.12 12.29
C GLN A 248 -25.94 -25.08 13.47
N ALA A 249 -25.05 -25.17 14.46
CA ALA A 249 -25.27 -25.98 15.67
C ALA A 249 -26.30 -25.38 16.66
N ILE A 250 -26.70 -24.10 16.46
CA ILE A 250 -27.74 -23.46 17.29
C ILE A 250 -29.09 -24.11 16.99
N GLY A 251 -29.62 -24.84 17.95
CA GLY A 251 -30.90 -25.61 17.82
C GLY A 251 -32.12 -24.68 17.71
N ASN A 252 -32.13 -23.58 18.44
CA ASN A 252 -33.24 -22.63 18.44
C ASN A 252 -33.24 -21.80 17.14
N LYS A 253 -34.30 -21.91 16.34
CA LYS A 253 -34.44 -21.22 15.06
C LYS A 253 -34.44 -19.68 15.22
N ARG A 254 -34.98 -19.12 16.29
CA ARG A 254 -35.06 -17.68 16.54
C ARG A 254 -33.67 -17.13 16.87
N GLU A 255 -32.94 -17.78 17.76
CA GLU A 255 -31.56 -17.43 18.12
C GLU A 255 -30.62 -17.54 16.92
N ARG A 256 -30.72 -18.64 16.16
CA ARG A 256 -29.93 -18.83 14.95
C ARG A 256 -30.15 -17.70 13.92
N ARG A 257 -31.39 -17.28 13.68
CA ARG A 257 -31.70 -16.16 12.78
C ARG A 257 -31.15 -14.84 13.29
N GLN A 258 -31.14 -14.61 14.60
CA GLN A 258 -30.54 -13.43 15.21
C GLN A 258 -29.04 -13.42 15.00
N GLU A 259 -28.37 -14.56 15.23
CA GLU A 259 -26.93 -14.70 15.01
C GLU A 259 -26.56 -14.57 13.54
N GLU A 260 -27.34 -15.13 12.62
CA GLU A 260 -27.15 -14.96 11.17
C GLU A 260 -27.22 -13.49 10.74
N ARG A 261 -28.14 -12.71 11.31
CA ARG A 261 -28.23 -11.25 11.05
C ARG A 261 -27.01 -10.51 11.60
N TRP A 262 -26.54 -10.89 12.77
CA TRP A 262 -25.37 -10.31 13.37
C TRP A 262 -24.09 -10.61 12.56
N GLU A 263 -23.95 -11.85 12.11
CA GLU A 263 -22.86 -12.24 11.20
C GLU A 263 -22.91 -11.49 9.87
N TYR A 264 -24.10 -11.29 9.32
CA TYR A 264 -24.27 -10.48 8.11
C TYR A 264 -23.81 -9.03 8.32
N PHE A 265 -24.14 -8.44 9.47
CA PHE A 265 -23.65 -7.10 9.83
C PHE A 265 -22.10 -7.08 9.92
N LYS A 266 -21.50 -8.00 10.68
CA LYS A 266 -20.04 -8.12 10.79
C LYS A 266 -19.37 -8.30 9.41
N ALA A 267 -19.95 -9.10 8.55
CA ALA A 267 -19.47 -9.32 7.20
C ALA A 267 -19.54 -8.04 6.34
N SER A 268 -20.61 -7.26 6.46
CA SER A 268 -20.78 -5.99 5.74
C SER A 268 -19.73 -4.93 6.14
N VAL A 269 -19.39 -4.85 7.43
CA VAL A 269 -18.31 -3.98 7.91
C VAL A 269 -16.97 -4.46 7.37
N ARG A 270 -16.67 -5.75 7.51
CA ARG A 270 -15.41 -6.36 7.06
C ARG A 270 -15.17 -6.27 5.55
N ALA A 271 -16.24 -6.21 4.74
CA ALA A 271 -16.10 -6.08 3.29
C ALA A 271 -15.25 -4.87 2.85
N LYS A 272 -15.15 -3.84 3.69
CA LYS A 272 -14.35 -2.64 3.41
C LYS A 272 -12.84 -2.94 3.31
N VAL A 273 -12.32 -3.94 4.03
CA VAL A 273 -10.89 -4.30 3.97
C VAL A 273 -10.47 -4.85 2.60
N GLU A 274 -11.41 -5.36 1.83
CA GLU A 274 -11.14 -5.84 0.48
C GLU A 274 -10.79 -4.70 -0.50
N HIS A 275 -11.22 -3.46 -0.21
CA HIS A 275 -10.94 -2.33 -1.09
C HIS A 275 -9.44 -2.02 -1.22
N PRO A 276 -8.66 -1.78 -0.14
CA PRO A 276 -7.23 -1.56 -0.25
C PRO A 276 -6.48 -2.77 -0.85
N PHE A 277 -6.88 -4.00 -0.54
CA PHE A 277 -6.30 -5.20 -1.18
C PHE A 277 -6.55 -5.22 -2.70
N ARG A 278 -7.76 -4.85 -3.13
CA ARG A 278 -8.08 -4.72 -4.55
C ARG A 278 -7.23 -3.65 -5.22
N VAL A 279 -7.04 -2.51 -4.57
CA VAL A 279 -6.23 -1.41 -5.14
C VAL A 279 -4.80 -1.89 -5.37
N ILE A 280 -4.11 -2.42 -4.36
CA ILE A 280 -2.71 -2.83 -4.54
C ILE A 280 -2.57 -3.99 -5.54
N LYS A 281 -3.51 -4.95 -5.56
CA LYS A 281 -3.41 -6.13 -6.44
C LYS A 281 -3.88 -5.88 -7.87
N ARG A 282 -4.96 -5.11 -8.06
CA ARG A 282 -5.59 -4.94 -9.38
C ARG A 282 -5.24 -3.61 -10.05
N GLN A 283 -5.14 -2.52 -9.28
CA GLN A 283 -4.80 -1.20 -9.84
C GLN A 283 -3.28 -1.02 -9.95
N PHE A 284 -2.52 -1.44 -8.91
CA PHE A 284 -1.07 -1.30 -8.88
C PHE A 284 -0.32 -2.58 -9.29
N GLY A 285 -1.03 -3.68 -9.59
CA GLY A 285 -0.44 -4.92 -10.11
C GLY A 285 0.44 -5.72 -9.15
N TYR A 286 0.36 -5.46 -7.83
CA TYR A 286 1.17 -6.13 -6.83
C TYR A 286 0.57 -7.47 -6.38
N THR A 287 0.78 -8.52 -7.16
CA THR A 287 0.29 -9.88 -6.88
C THR A 287 1.39 -10.81 -6.38
N LYS A 288 2.66 -10.44 -6.57
CA LYS A 288 3.84 -11.22 -6.23
C LYS A 288 4.93 -10.32 -5.67
N VAL A 289 5.73 -10.83 -4.72
CA VAL A 289 6.88 -10.09 -4.18
C VAL A 289 7.87 -9.74 -5.29
N ARG A 290 8.52 -8.59 -5.17
CA ARG A 290 9.49 -8.11 -6.16
C ARG A 290 10.93 -8.25 -5.69
N TYR A 291 11.13 -8.27 -4.39
CA TYR A 291 12.45 -8.26 -3.78
C TYR A 291 12.66 -9.54 -2.97
N ARG A 292 13.91 -9.89 -2.75
CA ARG A 292 14.29 -10.94 -1.80
C ARG A 292 14.33 -10.36 -0.40
N GLY A 293 13.79 -11.09 0.56
CA GLY A 293 13.71 -10.69 1.97
C GLY A 293 12.42 -9.97 2.35
N LEU A 294 12.01 -10.13 3.61
CA LEU A 294 10.77 -9.58 4.14
C LEU A 294 10.83 -8.05 4.30
N ALA A 295 11.98 -7.52 4.75
CA ALA A 295 12.14 -6.09 5.03
C ALA A 295 11.90 -5.21 3.79
N LYS A 296 12.50 -5.55 2.63
CA LYS A 296 12.33 -4.80 1.38
C LYS A 296 10.89 -4.86 0.86
N ASN A 297 10.28 -6.04 0.95
CA ASN A 297 8.88 -6.21 0.54
C ASN A 297 7.93 -5.50 1.51
N THR A 298 8.25 -5.41 2.81
CA THR A 298 7.49 -4.63 3.79
C THR A 298 7.53 -3.15 3.45
N ALA A 299 8.70 -2.57 3.17
CA ALA A 299 8.83 -1.18 2.74
C ALA A 299 8.01 -0.89 1.47
N HIS A 300 8.04 -1.82 0.51
CA HIS A 300 7.23 -1.74 -0.71
C HIS A 300 5.72 -1.73 -0.39
N VAL A 301 5.25 -2.67 0.42
CA VAL A 301 3.84 -2.81 0.80
C VAL A 301 3.35 -1.58 1.57
N LEU A 302 4.15 -1.03 2.48
CA LEU A 302 3.85 0.21 3.19
C LEU A 302 3.62 1.39 2.23
N THR A 303 4.52 1.55 1.25
CA THR A 303 4.36 2.57 0.20
C THR A 303 3.10 2.34 -0.62
N LEU A 304 2.82 1.09 -1.02
CA LEU A 304 1.62 0.76 -1.79
C LEU A 304 0.33 1.08 -1.01
N PHE A 305 0.27 0.82 0.29
CA PHE A 305 -0.91 1.15 1.09
C PHE A 305 -1.06 2.66 1.33
N ALA A 306 0.04 3.40 1.49
CA ALA A 306 -0.01 4.86 1.50
C ALA A 306 -0.63 5.42 0.21
N LEU A 307 -0.20 4.90 -0.94
CA LEU A 307 -0.73 5.28 -2.25
C LEU A 307 -2.17 4.77 -2.48
N SER A 308 -2.51 3.60 -1.93
CA SER A 308 -3.87 3.06 -1.95
C SER A 308 -4.84 3.98 -1.23
N ASN A 309 -4.49 4.49 -0.05
CA ASN A 309 -5.32 5.44 0.69
C ASN A 309 -5.60 6.70 -0.14
N LEU A 310 -4.56 7.31 -0.73
CA LEU A 310 -4.73 8.45 -1.63
C LEU A 310 -5.62 8.11 -2.83
N TRP A 311 -5.41 6.94 -3.46
CA TRP A 311 -6.19 6.50 -4.60
C TRP A 311 -7.67 6.35 -4.27
N MET A 312 -7.99 5.79 -3.10
CA MET A 312 -9.38 5.52 -2.68
C MET A 312 -10.16 6.82 -2.48
N VAL A 313 -9.55 7.82 -1.85
CA VAL A 313 -10.22 9.10 -1.53
C VAL A 313 -9.97 10.22 -2.54
N ARG A 314 -9.16 10.00 -3.59
CA ARG A 314 -8.72 11.06 -4.51
C ARG A 314 -9.86 11.91 -5.06
N ARG A 315 -10.99 11.31 -5.42
CA ARG A 315 -12.13 12.04 -5.97
C ARG A 315 -12.83 12.94 -4.94
N GLN A 316 -12.76 12.56 -3.66
CA GLN A 316 -13.31 13.38 -2.56
C GLN A 316 -12.39 14.56 -2.24
N LEU A 317 -11.09 14.42 -2.50
CA LEU A 317 -10.08 15.45 -2.24
C LEU A 317 -9.91 16.45 -3.39
N LEU A 318 -10.40 16.11 -4.56
CA LEU A 318 -10.37 17.01 -5.71
C LEU A 318 -11.51 18.05 -5.61
N PRO A 319 -11.28 19.30 -6.05
CA PRO A 319 -12.34 20.27 -6.16
C PRO A 319 -13.47 19.72 -7.05
N ALA A 320 -14.71 20.04 -6.69
CA ALA A 320 -15.86 19.67 -7.51
C ALA A 320 -15.63 20.18 -8.94
N ARG A 321 -15.78 19.29 -9.92
CA ARG A 321 -15.74 19.70 -11.32
C ARG A 321 -16.96 20.58 -11.55
N GLY A 322 -16.74 21.87 -11.68
CA GLY A 322 -17.75 22.82 -12.14
C GLY A 322 -18.20 22.51 -13.57
#